data_d9c97d75e42a5f27384ef2708c6adfe5
#
_entry.id   d9c97d75e42a5f27384ef2708c6adfe5
#
_cell.length_a   1.000
_cell.length_b   1.000
_cell.length_c   1.000
_cell.angle_alpha   90.00
_cell.angle_beta   90.00
_cell.angle_gamma   90.00
#
_symmetry.space_group_name_H-M   'P 1'
#
loop_
_entity.id
_entity.type
_entity.pdbx_description
1 polymer ?
#
loop_
_entity_poly.entity_id
_entity_poly.type
_entity_poly.pdbx_seq_one_letter_code
_entity_poly.pdbx_strand_id
1 'polypeptide(L)'
;MKKILVLILTIFTLFSCDKNETIKEYNSDPHDNFDALWEILDQRYCYFSYKNIDWTEVYNNFSPRINHVQNVFQLFGVMSEMIDQLQDGHVNLYAPFDVSTCTGWYDSYPTDYNTDFLSKHFDYKLRTAGGLAYTTIANHKIGYIRYSSFSSGFTTANIAYIDAYFHQLNKVKGIIIDVRNNGGGSLEYSERLASCFFKEKTITGYMRHKTDKCHDCFSDPTEITTDPTNAPINWSDKKVIVLSNRRCYSATNDFIVRMKQAPNVTIIGGITGGGGGMPLSQELPNGWMIRFSAVPMFDAEMQHTEFGVAPNIEVHISPDDTDDTILLRAINKII
;
A
#
# COMPACT_ATOMS: atom_id res chain seq x y z
N MET A 1 61.40 34.11 -45.28
CA MET A 1 60.91 33.38 -44.13
C MET A 1 59.47 32.91 -44.48
N LYS A 2 59.36 31.65 -44.93
CA LYS A 2 58.07 31.05 -45.32
C LYS A 2 57.37 30.43 -44.07
N LYS A 3 56.18 30.92 -43.70
CA LYS A 3 55.39 30.31 -42.63
C LYS A 3 54.63 29.12 -43.20
N ILE A 4 54.91 27.93 -42.71
CA ILE A 4 54.17 26.70 -43.02
C ILE A 4 52.96 26.64 -42.08
N LEU A 5 51.77 26.66 -42.67
CA LEU A 5 50.51 26.52 -41.99
C LEU A 5 50.20 25.00 -41.94
N VAL A 6 50.30 24.39 -40.78
CA VAL A 6 49.92 22.98 -40.57
C VAL A 6 48.41 22.93 -40.29
N LEU A 7 47.67 22.37 -41.25
CA LEU A 7 46.22 22.13 -41.14
C LEU A 7 46.05 20.78 -40.42
N ILE A 8 45.62 20.80 -39.16
CA ILE A 8 45.25 19.57 -38.42
C ILE A 8 43.82 19.21 -38.79
N LEU A 9 43.67 18.17 -39.60
CA LEU A 9 42.40 17.57 -39.98
C LEU A 9 41.96 16.63 -38.84
N THR A 10 41.07 17.10 -37.98
CA THR A 10 40.40 16.23 -36.96
C THR A 10 39.35 15.37 -37.62
N ILE A 11 39.66 14.09 -37.77
CA ILE A 11 38.69 13.08 -38.22
C ILE A 11 37.75 12.78 -37.04
N PHE A 12 36.51 13.29 -37.09
CA PHE A 12 35.43 12.84 -36.24
C PHE A 12 34.97 11.47 -36.75
N THR A 13 35.38 10.39 -36.10
CA THR A 13 34.79 9.09 -36.26
C THR A 13 33.43 9.13 -35.51
N LEU A 14 32.36 9.22 -36.27
CA LEU A 14 31.01 8.98 -35.76
C LEU A 14 30.93 7.49 -35.38
N PHE A 15 31.06 7.20 -34.09
CA PHE A 15 30.59 5.93 -33.55
C PHE A 15 29.07 5.94 -33.64
N SER A 16 28.54 5.35 -34.69
CA SER A 16 27.16 4.89 -34.72
C SER A 16 27.04 3.79 -33.65
N CYS A 17 26.43 4.10 -32.54
CA CYS A 17 25.93 3.08 -31.62
C CYS A 17 24.77 2.40 -32.33
N ASP A 18 25.03 1.32 -33.05
CA ASP A 18 24.02 0.35 -33.39
C ASP A 18 23.52 -0.27 -32.08
N LYS A 19 22.49 0.35 -31.51
CA LYS A 19 21.61 -0.34 -30.58
C LYS A 19 20.82 -1.31 -31.44
N ASN A 20 21.33 -2.53 -31.58
CA ASN A 20 20.48 -3.67 -31.88
C ASN A 20 19.52 -3.83 -30.70
N GLU A 21 18.47 -3.03 -30.65
CA GLU A 21 17.28 -3.36 -29.88
C GLU A 21 16.74 -4.64 -30.54
N THR A 22 17.06 -5.78 -29.95
CA THR A 22 16.39 -7.03 -30.28
C THR A 22 14.92 -6.78 -30.00
N ILE A 23 14.13 -6.65 -31.08
CA ILE A 23 12.67 -6.56 -30.98
C ILE A 23 12.24 -7.83 -30.26
N LYS A 24 11.69 -7.68 -29.05
CA LYS A 24 11.18 -8.81 -28.28
C LYS A 24 9.96 -9.35 -29.03
N GLU A 25 10.06 -10.57 -29.53
CA GLU A 25 8.91 -11.26 -30.11
C GLU A 25 7.98 -11.70 -28.98
N TYR A 26 6.74 -11.26 -29.05
CA TYR A 26 5.69 -11.64 -28.11
C TYR A 26 4.85 -12.79 -28.66
N ASN A 27 4.57 -13.77 -27.83
CA ASN A 27 3.66 -14.86 -28.17
C ASN A 27 2.21 -14.43 -27.90
N SER A 28 1.39 -14.37 -28.92
CA SER A 28 -0.01 -13.97 -28.83
C SER A 28 -0.99 -15.14 -28.75
N ASP A 29 -0.52 -16.39 -28.65
CA ASP A 29 -1.38 -17.56 -28.50
C ASP A 29 -2.20 -17.44 -27.20
N PRO A 30 -3.54 -17.53 -27.23
CA PRO A 30 -4.38 -17.40 -26.05
C PRO A 30 -4.13 -18.48 -24.99
N HIS A 31 -3.87 -19.73 -25.40
CA HIS A 31 -3.62 -20.85 -24.48
C HIS A 31 -2.30 -20.66 -23.75
N ASP A 32 -1.22 -20.34 -24.49
CA ASP A 32 0.11 -20.13 -23.89
C ASP A 32 0.09 -19.01 -22.86
N ASN A 33 -0.68 -17.94 -23.10
CA ASN A 33 -0.80 -16.82 -22.16
C ASN A 33 -1.65 -17.17 -20.94
N PHE A 34 -2.73 -17.89 -21.13
CA PHE A 34 -3.59 -18.35 -20.03
C PHE A 34 -2.85 -19.33 -19.12
N ASP A 35 -2.18 -20.33 -19.71
CA ASP A 35 -1.41 -21.34 -18.97
C ASP A 35 -0.25 -20.68 -18.22
N ALA A 36 0.47 -19.75 -18.84
CA ALA A 36 1.54 -19.01 -18.20
C ALA A 36 1.02 -18.17 -17.00
N LEU A 37 -0.12 -17.49 -17.14
CA LEU A 37 -0.74 -16.76 -16.04
C LEU A 37 -1.08 -17.69 -14.88
N TRP A 38 -1.75 -18.82 -15.17
CA TRP A 38 -2.11 -19.80 -14.17
C TRP A 38 -0.88 -20.37 -13.45
N GLU A 39 0.16 -20.78 -14.21
CA GLU A 39 1.38 -21.36 -13.66
C GLU A 39 2.17 -20.35 -12.80
N ILE A 40 2.28 -19.09 -13.23
CA ILE A 40 2.94 -18.04 -12.44
C ILE A 40 2.28 -17.90 -11.08
N LEU A 41 0.95 -17.85 -11.04
CA LEU A 41 0.20 -17.73 -9.79
C LEU A 41 0.30 -19.01 -8.97
N ASP A 42 0.13 -20.19 -9.57
CA ASP A 42 0.25 -21.50 -8.90
C ASP A 42 1.57 -21.62 -8.11
N GLN A 43 2.67 -21.22 -8.75
CA GLN A 43 3.99 -21.34 -8.15
C GLN A 43 4.32 -20.24 -7.15
N ARG A 44 3.71 -19.04 -7.26
CA ARG A 44 4.23 -17.84 -6.60
C ARG A 44 3.24 -17.07 -5.74
N TYR A 45 1.94 -17.20 -5.96
CA TYR A 45 0.91 -16.57 -5.12
C TYR A 45 0.95 -17.16 -3.71
N CYS A 46 0.85 -16.31 -2.68
CA CYS A 46 1.16 -16.74 -1.33
C CYS A 46 -0.05 -17.10 -0.45
N TYR A 47 -1.28 -17.00 -0.96
CA TYR A 47 -2.47 -17.12 -0.11
C TYR A 47 -3.45 -18.22 -0.50
N PHE A 48 -3.09 -19.18 -1.35
CA PHE A 48 -4.00 -20.26 -1.74
C PHE A 48 -4.54 -21.03 -0.52
N SER A 49 -3.66 -21.56 0.32
CA SER A 49 -4.05 -22.30 1.51
C SER A 49 -4.76 -21.42 2.54
N TYR A 50 -4.29 -20.19 2.75
CA TYR A 50 -4.91 -19.25 3.70
C TYR A 50 -6.33 -18.85 3.30
N LYS A 51 -6.59 -18.68 2.00
CA LYS A 51 -7.91 -18.34 1.45
C LYS A 51 -8.75 -19.57 1.11
N ASN A 52 -8.20 -20.79 1.30
CA ASN A 52 -8.83 -22.05 0.94
C ASN A 52 -9.30 -22.12 -0.52
N ILE A 53 -8.40 -21.74 -1.45
CA ILE A 53 -8.67 -21.73 -2.89
C ILE A 53 -8.04 -22.94 -3.54
N ASP A 54 -8.87 -23.78 -4.22
CA ASP A 54 -8.39 -24.83 -5.12
C ASP A 54 -8.09 -24.22 -6.49
N TRP A 55 -6.82 -23.89 -6.72
CA TRP A 55 -6.38 -23.24 -7.95
C TRP A 55 -6.45 -24.17 -9.17
N THR A 56 -6.37 -25.49 -8.96
CA THR A 56 -6.57 -26.47 -10.01
C THR A 56 -8.04 -26.55 -10.44
N GLU A 57 -8.97 -26.47 -9.49
CA GLU A 57 -10.41 -26.37 -9.82
C GLU A 57 -10.70 -25.08 -10.61
N VAL A 58 -10.09 -23.95 -10.24
CA VAL A 58 -10.21 -22.69 -11.00
C VAL A 58 -9.70 -22.88 -12.43
N TYR A 59 -8.54 -23.50 -12.64
CA TYR A 59 -8.04 -23.82 -14.00
C TYR A 59 -9.06 -24.61 -14.81
N ASN A 60 -9.57 -25.70 -14.24
CA ASN A 60 -10.51 -26.60 -14.93
C ASN A 60 -11.82 -25.88 -15.33
N ASN A 61 -12.23 -24.89 -14.55
CA ASN A 61 -13.45 -24.10 -14.85
C ASN A 61 -13.22 -23.05 -15.94
N PHE A 62 -12.01 -22.50 -16.07
CA PHE A 62 -11.71 -21.38 -16.97
C PHE A 62 -11.03 -21.82 -18.28
N SER A 63 -10.17 -22.85 -18.27
CA SER A 63 -9.40 -23.29 -19.45
C SER A 63 -10.29 -23.66 -20.67
N PRO A 64 -11.49 -24.27 -20.55
CA PRO A 64 -12.32 -24.54 -21.73
C PRO A 64 -12.83 -23.26 -22.41
N ARG A 65 -12.90 -22.14 -21.68
CA ARG A 65 -13.37 -20.86 -22.23
C ARG A 65 -12.39 -20.27 -23.22
N ILE A 66 -11.09 -20.60 -23.11
CA ILE A 66 -10.03 -20.12 -24.01
C ILE A 66 -10.26 -20.60 -25.45
N ASN A 67 -10.83 -21.79 -25.66
CA ASN A 67 -11.18 -22.30 -26.98
C ASN A 67 -12.15 -21.41 -27.77
N HIS A 68 -12.86 -20.52 -27.10
CA HIS A 68 -13.86 -19.62 -27.69
C HIS A 68 -13.36 -18.16 -27.79
N VAL A 69 -12.14 -17.88 -27.37
CA VAL A 69 -11.53 -16.54 -27.45
C VAL A 69 -11.19 -16.20 -28.90
N GLN A 70 -11.69 -15.06 -29.38
CA GLN A 70 -11.51 -14.60 -30.75
C GLN A 70 -10.61 -13.38 -30.89
N ASN A 71 -10.33 -12.69 -29.78
CA ASN A 71 -9.53 -11.47 -29.74
C ASN A 71 -8.94 -11.21 -28.35
N VAL A 72 -8.02 -10.26 -28.27
CA VAL A 72 -7.28 -9.90 -27.04
C VAL A 72 -8.19 -9.38 -25.91
N PHE A 73 -9.32 -8.73 -26.22
CA PHE A 73 -10.25 -8.24 -25.22
C PHE A 73 -11.00 -9.37 -24.53
N GLN A 74 -11.37 -10.41 -25.30
CA GLN A 74 -11.99 -11.62 -24.74
C GLN A 74 -11.00 -12.42 -23.91
N LEU A 75 -9.73 -12.53 -24.35
CA LEU A 75 -8.68 -13.15 -23.56
C LEU A 75 -8.50 -12.44 -22.22
N PHE A 76 -8.37 -11.11 -22.25
CA PHE A 76 -8.25 -10.30 -21.05
C PHE A 76 -9.43 -10.52 -20.10
N GLY A 77 -10.66 -10.56 -20.63
CA GLY A 77 -11.87 -10.80 -19.83
C GLY A 77 -11.83 -12.15 -19.11
N VAL A 78 -11.52 -13.25 -19.83
CA VAL A 78 -11.44 -14.59 -19.24
C VAL A 78 -10.36 -14.67 -18.18
N MET A 79 -9.16 -14.12 -18.46
CA MET A 79 -8.04 -14.12 -17.53
C MET A 79 -8.34 -13.25 -16.29
N SER A 80 -8.98 -12.10 -16.47
CA SER A 80 -9.39 -11.22 -15.37
C SER A 80 -10.42 -11.88 -14.46
N GLU A 81 -11.41 -12.56 -15.00
CA GLU A 81 -12.41 -13.31 -14.23
C GLU A 81 -11.77 -14.50 -13.47
N MET A 82 -10.77 -15.16 -14.05
CA MET A 82 -10.01 -16.21 -13.38
C MET A 82 -9.27 -15.68 -12.16
N ILE A 83 -8.52 -14.60 -12.31
CA ILE A 83 -7.75 -14.05 -11.17
C ILE A 83 -8.63 -13.37 -10.13
N ASP A 84 -9.85 -12.93 -10.48
CA ASP A 84 -10.81 -12.37 -9.52
C ASP A 84 -11.28 -13.43 -8.50
N GLN A 85 -11.16 -14.73 -8.81
CA GLN A 85 -11.42 -15.80 -7.83
C GLN A 85 -10.50 -15.71 -6.60
N LEU A 86 -9.35 -15.04 -6.71
CA LEU A 86 -8.42 -14.84 -5.60
C LEU A 86 -8.90 -13.78 -4.59
N GLN A 87 -9.87 -12.94 -4.95
CA GLN A 87 -10.41 -11.86 -4.11
C GLN A 87 -9.29 -11.08 -3.40
N ASP A 88 -8.32 -10.59 -4.18
CA ASP A 88 -7.11 -9.92 -3.70
C ASP A 88 -6.87 -8.63 -4.48
N GLY A 89 -6.93 -7.49 -3.80
CA GLY A 89 -6.70 -6.18 -4.41
C GLY A 89 -5.28 -5.95 -4.95
N HIS A 90 -4.32 -6.80 -4.58
CA HIS A 90 -2.96 -6.80 -5.15
C HIS A 90 -2.83 -7.67 -6.41
N VAL A 91 -3.86 -8.45 -6.78
CA VAL A 91 -3.83 -9.24 -8.01
C VAL A 91 -4.44 -8.44 -9.14
N ASN A 92 -3.60 -8.03 -10.08
CA ASN A 92 -3.99 -7.17 -11.19
C ASN A 92 -3.31 -7.62 -12.48
N LEU A 93 -4.08 -7.81 -13.54
CA LEU A 93 -3.60 -8.04 -14.90
C LEU A 93 -3.55 -6.69 -15.63
N TYR A 94 -2.39 -6.31 -16.13
CA TYR A 94 -2.15 -5.09 -16.88
C TYR A 94 -1.98 -5.41 -18.36
N ALA A 95 -2.86 -4.90 -19.20
CA ALA A 95 -2.76 -4.90 -20.64
C ALA A 95 -2.62 -3.45 -21.16
N PRO A 96 -2.15 -3.22 -22.40
CA PRO A 96 -2.02 -1.86 -22.94
C PRO A 96 -3.33 -1.06 -23.00
N PHE A 97 -4.47 -1.73 -22.92
CA PHE A 97 -5.81 -1.16 -23.07
C PHE A 97 -6.68 -1.22 -21.80
N ASP A 98 -6.29 -2.02 -20.78
CA ASP A 98 -7.08 -2.17 -19.57
C ASP A 98 -6.26 -2.72 -18.41
N VAL A 99 -6.79 -2.58 -17.16
CA VAL A 99 -6.24 -3.13 -15.93
C VAL A 99 -7.36 -3.81 -15.15
N SER A 100 -7.19 -5.10 -14.82
CA SER A 100 -8.15 -5.78 -13.96
C SER A 100 -8.05 -5.28 -12.50
N THR A 101 -9.19 -5.13 -11.83
CA THR A 101 -9.25 -4.67 -10.45
C THR A 101 -10.24 -5.51 -9.65
N CYS A 102 -9.84 -5.91 -8.44
CA CYS A 102 -10.73 -6.52 -7.47
C CYS A 102 -11.12 -5.45 -6.42
N THR A 103 -12.42 -5.16 -6.29
CA THR A 103 -12.97 -4.14 -5.37
C THR A 103 -13.79 -4.73 -4.23
N GLY A 104 -14.11 -6.02 -4.29
CA GLY A 104 -14.97 -6.72 -3.33
C GLY A 104 -14.51 -6.59 -1.87
N TRP A 105 -13.20 -6.37 -1.63
CA TRP A 105 -12.66 -6.24 -0.30
C TRP A 105 -13.12 -4.96 0.43
N TYR A 106 -13.68 -3.94 -0.26
CA TYR A 106 -14.16 -2.70 0.36
C TYR A 106 -15.58 -2.28 -0.03
N ASP A 107 -16.13 -2.74 -1.16
CA ASP A 107 -17.41 -2.22 -1.70
C ASP A 107 -18.62 -2.48 -0.79
N SER A 108 -18.59 -3.56 -0.01
CA SER A 108 -19.65 -3.93 0.93
C SER A 108 -19.52 -3.31 2.33
N TYR A 109 -18.51 -2.46 2.55
CA TYR A 109 -18.21 -1.88 3.85
C TYR A 109 -18.60 -0.40 3.94
N PRO A 110 -18.86 0.15 5.15
CA PRO A 110 -19.07 1.57 5.36
C PRO A 110 -17.88 2.39 4.85
N THR A 111 -18.15 3.55 4.26
CA THR A 111 -17.08 4.44 3.79
C THR A 111 -16.33 5.10 4.94
N ASP A 112 -16.99 5.38 6.07
CA ASP A 112 -16.42 5.92 7.30
C ASP A 112 -15.54 7.18 7.10
N TYR A 113 -15.85 7.97 6.07
CA TYR A 113 -15.12 9.18 5.74
C TYR A 113 -15.99 10.18 4.98
N ASN A 114 -16.09 11.39 5.52
CA ASN A 114 -16.79 12.51 4.89
C ASN A 114 -15.98 13.80 5.09
N THR A 115 -15.55 14.40 3.99
CA THR A 115 -14.72 15.62 4.01
C THR A 115 -15.46 16.83 4.59
N ASP A 116 -16.77 16.93 4.37
CA ASP A 116 -17.58 18.04 4.85
C ASP A 116 -17.77 17.99 6.37
N PHE A 117 -17.94 16.78 6.92
CA PHE A 117 -17.98 16.59 8.37
C PHE A 117 -16.63 16.92 8.98
N LEU A 118 -15.56 16.39 8.42
CA LEU A 118 -14.19 16.57 8.91
C LEU A 118 -13.79 18.05 8.94
N SER A 119 -14.09 18.80 7.87
CA SER A 119 -13.66 20.21 7.72
C SER A 119 -14.27 21.16 8.76
N LYS A 120 -15.43 20.81 9.35
CA LYS A 120 -16.08 21.61 10.40
C LYS A 120 -15.25 21.70 11.69
N HIS A 121 -14.34 20.74 11.91
CA HIS A 121 -13.54 20.65 13.13
C HIS A 121 -12.19 21.37 13.06
N PHE A 122 -11.77 21.82 11.87
CA PHE A 122 -10.48 22.47 11.68
C PHE A 122 -10.44 23.88 12.29
N ASP A 123 -9.50 24.14 13.18
CA ASP A 123 -9.26 25.48 13.73
C ASP A 123 -8.72 26.43 12.64
N TYR A 124 -7.97 25.89 11.67
CA TYR A 124 -7.42 26.59 10.50
C TYR A 124 -7.49 25.72 9.25
N LYS A 125 -7.35 26.35 8.06
CA LYS A 125 -7.19 25.61 6.82
C LYS A 125 -6.02 24.61 6.94
N LEU A 126 -6.19 23.44 6.31
CA LEU A 126 -5.12 22.46 6.17
C LEU A 126 -3.90 23.09 5.48
N ARG A 127 -2.74 22.88 6.07
CA ARG A 127 -1.42 23.15 5.50
C ARG A 127 -0.85 21.87 4.95
N THR A 128 0.12 21.95 4.06
CA THR A 128 0.81 20.78 3.51
C THR A 128 2.30 20.83 3.77
N ALA A 129 2.89 19.68 4.08
CA ALA A 129 4.33 19.48 4.20
C ALA A 129 4.67 18.11 3.57
N GLY A 130 5.19 18.14 2.33
CA GLY A 130 5.30 16.92 1.52
C GLY A 130 3.92 16.30 1.27
N GLY A 131 3.81 14.98 1.40
CA GLY A 131 2.55 14.25 1.27
C GLY A 131 1.59 14.39 2.46
N LEU A 132 1.99 15.08 3.54
CA LEU A 132 1.21 15.25 4.76
C LEU A 132 0.43 16.55 4.75
N ALA A 133 -0.87 16.50 5.09
CA ALA A 133 -1.67 17.67 5.36
C ALA A 133 -1.90 17.79 6.88
N TYR A 134 -1.86 19.00 7.44
CA TYR A 134 -1.92 19.18 8.88
C TYR A 134 -2.62 20.48 9.30
N THR A 135 -3.19 20.46 10.47
CA THR A 135 -3.80 21.61 11.18
C THR A 135 -3.92 21.31 12.66
N THR A 136 -4.66 22.13 13.39
CA THR A 136 -5.14 21.82 14.74
C THR A 136 -6.66 21.76 14.77
N ILE A 137 -7.17 21.07 15.78
CA ILE A 137 -8.60 20.94 16.08
C ILE A 137 -8.86 21.12 17.58
N ALA A 138 -10.13 21.24 17.96
CA ALA A 138 -10.56 21.36 19.36
C ALA A 138 -9.91 22.56 20.09
N ASN A 139 -9.97 23.76 19.50
CA ASN A 139 -9.36 24.99 20.03
C ASN A 139 -7.84 24.82 20.27
N HIS A 140 -7.15 24.29 19.29
CA HIS A 140 -5.68 24.06 19.27
C HIS A 140 -5.17 23.05 20.30
N LYS A 141 -6.05 22.23 20.88
CA LYS A 141 -5.63 21.23 21.87
C LYS A 141 -5.12 19.94 21.23
N ILE A 142 -5.42 19.70 19.96
CA ILE A 142 -5.07 18.47 19.24
C ILE A 142 -4.41 18.82 17.91
N GLY A 143 -3.23 18.27 17.67
CA GLY A 143 -2.60 18.25 16.35
C GLY A 143 -3.32 17.23 15.46
N TYR A 144 -3.69 17.65 14.25
CA TYR A 144 -4.32 16.78 13.28
C TYR A 144 -3.41 16.65 12.05
N ILE A 145 -3.11 15.41 11.67
CA ILE A 145 -2.32 15.06 10.48
C ILE A 145 -3.17 14.14 9.60
N ARG A 146 -3.38 14.53 8.36
CA ARG A 146 -4.00 13.71 7.32
C ARG A 146 -2.92 13.17 6.40
N TYR A 147 -2.88 11.85 6.21
CA TYR A 147 -2.01 11.22 5.22
C TYR A 147 -2.84 10.36 4.27
N SER A 148 -3.05 10.85 3.06
CA SER A 148 -3.99 10.25 2.10
C SER A 148 -3.37 9.19 1.19
N SER A 149 -2.03 9.11 1.11
CA SER A 149 -1.34 8.11 0.31
C SER A 149 0.11 7.97 0.73
N PHE A 150 0.54 6.76 0.99
CA PHE A 150 1.96 6.42 1.20
C PHE A 150 2.79 6.43 -0.10
N SER A 151 2.17 6.73 -1.25
CA SER A 151 2.91 7.04 -2.49
C SER A 151 3.42 8.49 -2.51
N SER A 152 2.90 9.36 -1.67
CA SER A 152 3.32 10.76 -1.54
C SER A 152 4.38 10.88 -0.45
N GLY A 153 5.62 11.16 -0.84
CA GLY A 153 6.75 11.21 0.07
C GLY A 153 6.76 12.42 1.02
N PHE A 154 7.47 12.27 2.13
CA PHE A 154 7.81 13.36 3.05
C PHE A 154 9.25 13.23 3.54
N THR A 155 9.84 14.37 3.93
CA THR A 155 11.21 14.47 4.43
C THR A 155 11.23 14.68 5.95
N THR A 156 12.41 14.55 6.56
CA THR A 156 12.65 14.95 7.96
C THR A 156 12.23 16.40 8.21
N ALA A 157 12.54 17.32 7.29
CA ALA A 157 12.15 18.72 7.42
C ALA A 157 10.62 18.92 7.43
N ASN A 158 9.87 18.14 6.64
CA ASN A 158 8.42 18.22 6.62
C ASN A 158 7.83 17.88 8.00
N ILE A 159 8.28 16.81 8.64
CA ILE A 159 7.83 16.42 9.98
C ILE A 159 8.27 17.47 11.02
N ALA A 160 9.50 17.98 10.93
CA ALA A 160 9.99 19.03 11.84
C ALA A 160 9.15 20.31 11.74
N TYR A 161 8.69 20.71 10.56
CA TYR A 161 7.77 21.86 10.40
C TYR A 161 6.40 21.61 11.06
N ILE A 162 5.87 20.39 10.93
CA ILE A 162 4.61 20.00 11.58
C ILE A 162 4.77 20.08 13.12
N ASP A 163 5.86 19.53 13.64
CA ASP A 163 6.14 19.55 15.06
C ASP A 163 6.32 20.98 15.60
N ALA A 164 7.12 21.79 14.91
CA ALA A 164 7.30 23.20 15.26
C ALA A 164 5.97 23.97 15.29
N TYR A 165 5.07 23.70 14.32
CA TYR A 165 3.73 24.30 14.32
C TYR A 165 2.90 23.89 15.54
N PHE A 166 2.94 22.61 15.93
CA PHE A 166 2.23 22.14 17.12
C PHE A 166 2.84 22.71 18.40
N HIS A 167 4.16 22.81 18.50
CA HIS A 167 4.87 23.41 19.64
C HIS A 167 4.59 24.92 19.79
N GLN A 168 4.56 25.67 18.69
CA GLN A 168 4.31 27.12 18.70
C GLN A 168 2.98 27.46 19.37
N LEU A 169 1.97 26.59 19.25
CA LEU A 169 0.66 26.80 19.83
C LEU A 169 0.62 26.50 21.33
N ASN A 170 1.62 25.79 21.88
CA ASN A 170 1.81 25.42 23.29
C ASN A 170 0.55 24.89 24.01
N LYS A 171 -0.38 24.28 23.25
CA LYS A 171 -1.67 23.77 23.74
C LYS A 171 -1.93 22.33 23.36
N VAL A 172 -1.14 21.77 22.44
CA VAL A 172 -1.37 20.44 21.85
C VAL A 172 -1.10 19.36 22.90
N LYS A 173 -2.18 18.64 23.29
CA LYS A 173 -2.15 17.56 24.29
C LYS A 173 -1.96 16.19 23.66
N GLY A 174 -2.27 16.04 22.38
CA GLY A 174 -2.17 14.79 21.63
C GLY A 174 -2.27 15.00 20.13
N ILE A 175 -2.09 13.95 19.38
CA ILE A 175 -2.06 13.97 17.91
C ILE A 175 -3.10 12.98 17.37
N ILE A 176 -3.86 13.39 16.37
CA ILE A 176 -4.68 12.49 15.56
C ILE A 176 -4.02 12.35 14.19
N ILE A 177 -3.80 11.10 13.77
CA ILE A 177 -3.31 10.74 12.43
C ILE A 177 -4.46 10.09 11.68
N ASP A 178 -4.97 10.77 10.66
CA ASP A 178 -6.06 10.25 9.85
C ASP A 178 -5.51 9.63 8.57
N VAL A 179 -5.56 8.29 8.49
CA VAL A 179 -5.18 7.51 7.31
C VAL A 179 -6.38 6.87 6.62
N ARG A 180 -7.60 7.24 6.98
CA ARG A 180 -8.79 6.73 6.31
C ARG A 180 -8.72 7.00 4.80
N ASN A 181 -9.22 6.08 3.99
CA ASN A 181 -9.13 6.10 2.52
C ASN A 181 -7.70 6.20 1.95
N ASN A 182 -6.68 5.80 2.70
CA ASN A 182 -5.32 5.68 2.20
C ASN A 182 -5.09 4.25 1.68
N GLY A 183 -5.00 4.09 0.36
CA GLY A 183 -4.82 2.78 -0.29
C GLY A 183 -3.38 2.21 -0.22
N GLY A 184 -2.47 2.85 0.51
CA GLY A 184 -1.10 2.37 0.67
C GLY A 184 -0.07 3.12 -0.16
N GLY A 185 0.99 2.43 -0.56
CA GLY A 185 2.16 2.95 -1.28
C GLY A 185 3.46 2.34 -0.76
N SER A 186 4.43 3.16 -0.33
CA SER A 186 5.73 2.72 0.14
C SER A 186 5.72 2.25 1.60
N LEU A 187 6.23 1.05 1.85
CA LEU A 187 6.49 0.54 3.19
C LEU A 187 7.56 1.36 3.93
N GLU A 188 8.50 1.98 3.20
CA GLU A 188 9.50 2.88 3.79
C GLU A 188 8.84 4.09 4.47
N TYR A 189 7.85 4.71 3.83
CA TYR A 189 7.12 5.82 4.45
C TYR A 189 6.21 5.35 5.58
N SER A 190 5.66 4.12 5.52
CA SER A 190 4.95 3.49 6.63
C SER A 190 5.85 3.38 7.86
N GLU A 191 7.00 2.74 7.73
CA GLU A 191 7.99 2.58 8.80
C GLU A 191 8.46 3.94 9.33
N ARG A 192 8.83 4.86 8.43
CA ARG A 192 9.38 6.17 8.79
C ARG A 192 8.40 7.02 9.58
N LEU A 193 7.10 6.97 9.25
CA LEU A 193 6.10 7.68 10.03
C LEU A 193 5.86 6.97 11.37
N ALA A 194 5.73 5.64 11.36
CA ALA A 194 5.53 4.85 12.57
C ALA A 194 6.67 5.02 13.57
N SER A 195 7.92 5.08 13.12
CA SER A 195 9.10 5.20 13.97
C SER A 195 9.08 6.41 14.91
N CYS A 196 8.33 7.48 14.54
CA CYS A 196 8.15 8.66 15.39
C CYS A 196 7.44 8.37 16.72
N PHE A 197 6.79 7.22 16.88
CA PHE A 197 5.92 6.89 18.01
C PHE A 197 6.48 5.79 18.91
N PHE A 198 7.67 5.30 18.63
CA PHE A 198 8.35 4.27 19.41
C PHE A 198 9.46 4.84 20.29
N LYS A 199 9.72 4.19 21.42
CA LYS A 199 10.82 4.54 22.34
C LYS A 199 12.06 3.70 22.08
N GLU A 200 11.85 2.49 21.60
CA GLU A 200 12.90 1.49 21.34
C GLU A 200 12.56 0.68 20.12
N LYS A 201 13.56 0.02 19.55
CA LYS A 201 13.38 -0.90 18.44
C LYS A 201 12.46 -2.04 18.87
N THR A 202 11.35 -2.19 18.15
CA THR A 202 10.27 -3.12 18.48
C THR A 202 9.96 -4.01 17.29
N ILE A 203 9.76 -5.30 17.53
CA ILE A 203 9.22 -6.22 16.51
C ILE A 203 7.74 -5.86 16.35
N THR A 204 7.37 -5.47 15.14
CA THR A 204 6.00 -5.03 14.82
C THR A 204 5.27 -6.00 13.91
N GLY A 205 5.95 -7.01 13.41
CA GLY A 205 5.37 -8.06 12.57
C GLY A 205 6.42 -9.00 12.02
N TYR A 206 6.00 -9.84 11.10
CA TYR A 206 6.84 -10.83 10.44
C TYR A 206 6.48 -10.93 8.96
N MET A 207 7.40 -11.48 8.16
CA MET A 207 7.16 -11.89 6.78
C MET A 207 7.82 -13.23 6.50
N ARG A 208 7.34 -13.94 5.47
CA ARG A 208 7.92 -15.21 5.02
C ARG A 208 8.07 -15.17 3.50
N HIS A 209 9.09 -15.84 3.00
CA HIS A 209 9.32 -15.94 1.55
C HIS A 209 9.05 -17.35 1.08
N LYS A 210 8.50 -17.50 -0.13
CA LYS A 210 8.40 -18.82 -0.75
C LYS A 210 9.79 -19.40 -0.99
N THR A 211 9.98 -20.67 -0.62
CA THR A 211 11.23 -21.41 -0.79
C THR A 211 11.16 -22.42 -1.93
N ASP A 212 9.94 -22.77 -2.37
CA ASP A 212 9.68 -23.68 -3.47
C ASP A 212 8.31 -23.36 -4.11
N LYS A 213 7.95 -24.12 -5.17
CA LYS A 213 6.71 -23.98 -5.95
C LYS A 213 5.45 -24.44 -5.20
N CYS A 214 5.57 -25.29 -4.16
CA CYS A 214 4.40 -25.75 -3.41
C CYS A 214 3.71 -24.60 -2.66
N HIS A 215 2.40 -24.67 -2.48
CA HIS A 215 1.59 -23.57 -1.93
C HIS A 215 2.03 -23.16 -0.52
N ASP A 216 2.46 -24.10 0.33
CA ASP A 216 2.83 -23.86 1.73
C ASP A 216 4.34 -23.89 2.01
N CYS A 217 5.17 -23.93 0.98
CA CYS A 217 6.61 -23.91 1.12
C CYS A 217 7.13 -22.49 1.38
N PHE A 218 7.28 -22.14 2.65
CA PHE A 218 7.77 -20.84 3.08
C PHE A 218 9.01 -20.96 3.97
N SER A 219 9.82 -19.92 3.98
CA SER A 219 10.96 -19.76 4.91
C SER A 219 10.49 -19.69 6.36
N ASP A 220 11.41 -19.77 7.29
CA ASP A 220 11.18 -19.28 8.65
C ASP A 220 10.77 -17.82 8.63
N PRO A 221 9.98 -17.35 9.64
CA PRO A 221 9.59 -15.94 9.74
C PRO A 221 10.81 -15.03 9.87
N THR A 222 10.80 -13.94 9.10
CA THR A 222 11.75 -12.82 9.24
C THR A 222 11.06 -11.68 9.97
N GLU A 223 11.70 -11.14 10.99
CA GLU A 223 11.16 -10.03 11.79
C GLU A 223 11.00 -8.75 10.96
N ILE A 224 9.87 -8.09 11.12
CA ILE A 224 9.65 -6.72 10.69
C ILE A 224 9.72 -5.85 11.95
N THR A 225 10.69 -4.93 11.97
CA THR A 225 10.91 -4.06 13.13
C THR A 225 10.56 -2.61 12.80
N THR A 226 10.20 -1.84 13.85
CA THR A 226 10.11 -0.37 13.80
C THR A 226 11.17 0.18 14.73
N ASP A 227 12.07 1.00 14.18
CA ASP A 227 13.26 1.51 14.88
C ASP A 227 13.18 3.03 15.02
N PRO A 228 13.10 3.59 16.26
CA PRO A 228 13.04 5.03 16.49
C PRO A 228 14.31 5.78 16.07
N THR A 229 15.44 5.09 15.84
CA THR A 229 16.65 5.75 15.33
C THR A 229 16.48 6.26 13.90
N ASN A 230 15.50 5.74 13.17
CA ASN A 230 15.11 6.18 11.83
C ASN A 230 14.08 7.33 11.85
N ALA A 231 13.61 7.71 13.04
CA ALA A 231 12.54 8.68 13.18
C ALA A 231 12.99 10.11 12.85
N PRO A 232 12.22 10.85 12.04
CA PRO A 232 12.46 12.28 11.84
C PRO A 232 12.36 13.12 13.12
N ILE A 233 11.53 12.67 14.07
CA ILE A 233 11.26 13.28 15.35
C ILE A 233 10.70 12.23 16.31
N ASN A 234 10.75 12.51 17.61
CA ASN A 234 10.20 11.61 18.62
C ASN A 234 8.89 12.18 19.21
N TRP A 235 7.78 11.49 18.91
CA TRP A 235 6.45 11.73 19.49
C TRP A 235 5.99 10.59 20.41
N SER A 236 6.89 9.70 20.84
CA SER A 236 6.55 8.51 21.63
C SER A 236 5.88 8.81 22.96
N ASP A 237 6.05 10.02 23.51
CA ASP A 237 5.41 10.46 24.76
C ASP A 237 4.05 11.16 24.52
N LYS A 238 3.69 11.42 23.27
CA LYS A 238 2.40 12.01 22.94
C LYS A 238 1.30 10.96 22.98
N LYS A 239 0.11 11.35 23.41
CA LYS A 239 -1.09 10.55 23.22
C LYS A 239 -1.50 10.62 21.75
N VAL A 240 -1.61 9.49 21.07
CA VAL A 240 -1.85 9.43 19.62
C VAL A 240 -3.08 8.59 19.34
N ILE A 241 -3.94 9.10 18.46
CA ILE A 241 -5.04 8.34 17.88
C ILE A 241 -4.81 8.21 16.39
N VAL A 242 -4.92 7.00 15.85
CA VAL A 242 -4.93 6.76 14.42
C VAL A 242 -6.36 6.45 13.98
N LEU A 243 -6.85 7.15 12.95
CA LEU A 243 -8.17 6.89 12.38
C LEU A 243 -8.04 5.95 11.19
N SER A 244 -8.80 4.85 11.22
CA SER A 244 -8.81 3.81 10.19
C SER A 244 -10.20 3.57 9.61
N ASN A 245 -10.23 3.03 8.39
CA ASN A 245 -11.43 2.49 7.77
C ASN A 245 -11.07 1.37 6.78
N ARG A 246 -12.09 0.76 6.16
CA ARG A 246 -11.88 -0.36 5.24
C ARG A 246 -10.97 -0.04 4.04
N ARG A 247 -10.87 1.21 3.64
CA ARG A 247 -9.98 1.64 2.53
C ARG A 247 -8.53 1.91 2.96
N CYS A 248 -8.16 1.63 4.22
CA CYS A 248 -6.76 1.55 4.65
C CYS A 248 -6.16 0.22 4.15
N TYR A 249 -5.34 0.25 3.10
CA TYR A 249 -4.90 -0.95 2.40
C TYR A 249 -3.37 -0.98 2.22
N SER A 250 -2.78 -2.18 2.08
CA SER A 250 -1.36 -2.36 1.73
C SER A 250 -0.42 -1.66 2.74
N ALA A 251 0.44 -0.72 2.33
CA ALA A 251 1.34 0.01 3.24
C ALA A 251 0.62 0.78 4.35
N THR A 252 -0.66 1.15 4.17
CA THR A 252 -1.47 1.73 5.25
C THR A 252 -1.90 0.67 6.26
N ASN A 253 -2.22 -0.54 5.81
CA ASN A 253 -2.46 -1.66 6.70
C ASN A 253 -1.19 -1.99 7.51
N ASP A 254 0.00 -2.05 6.88
CA ASP A 254 1.28 -2.21 7.56
C ASP A 254 1.53 -1.09 8.59
N PHE A 255 1.24 0.17 8.24
CA PHE A 255 1.33 1.29 9.19
C PHE A 255 0.47 1.06 10.43
N ILE A 256 -0.77 0.63 10.25
CA ILE A 256 -1.68 0.36 11.37
C ILE A 256 -1.21 -0.84 12.20
N VAL A 257 -0.70 -1.90 11.58
CA VAL A 257 -0.08 -3.04 12.27
C VAL A 257 1.07 -2.57 13.16
N ARG A 258 1.98 -1.75 12.64
CA ARG A 258 3.08 -1.15 13.42
C ARG A 258 2.55 -0.29 14.56
N MET A 259 1.60 0.60 14.29
CA MET A 259 1.07 1.54 15.28
C MET A 259 0.31 0.84 16.42
N LYS A 260 -0.20 -0.37 16.23
CA LYS A 260 -0.79 -1.18 17.32
C LYS A 260 0.24 -1.60 18.38
N GLN A 261 1.51 -1.66 18.03
CA GLN A 261 2.60 -1.99 18.95
C GLN A 261 3.18 -0.74 19.67
N ALA A 262 2.83 0.45 19.22
CA ALA A 262 3.32 1.69 19.83
C ALA A 262 2.61 1.99 21.16
N PRO A 263 3.34 2.37 22.25
CA PRO A 263 2.83 2.34 23.63
C PRO A 263 1.70 3.34 23.91
N ASN A 264 1.68 4.48 23.23
CA ASN A 264 0.72 5.58 23.50
C ASN A 264 -0.27 5.78 22.35
N VAL A 265 -0.48 4.76 21.53
CA VAL A 265 -1.35 4.80 20.35
C VAL A 265 -2.65 4.04 20.60
N THR A 266 -3.74 4.57 20.08
CA THR A 266 -5.03 3.89 20.00
C THR A 266 -5.57 4.04 18.57
N ILE A 267 -5.96 2.92 17.94
CA ILE A 267 -6.60 2.91 16.63
C ILE A 267 -8.11 3.02 16.82
N ILE A 268 -8.76 3.96 16.15
CA ILE A 268 -10.22 4.17 16.19
C ILE A 268 -10.79 4.22 14.77
N GLY A 269 -11.91 3.55 14.55
CA GLY A 269 -12.62 3.52 13.26
C GLY A 269 -13.02 2.12 12.85
N GLY A 270 -12.99 1.83 11.54
CA GLY A 270 -13.29 0.51 11.00
C GLY A 270 -12.06 -0.38 10.84
N ILE A 271 -12.31 -1.68 10.66
CA ILE A 271 -11.29 -2.65 10.24
C ILE A 271 -10.63 -2.19 8.93
N THR A 272 -9.32 -2.39 8.81
CA THR A 272 -8.59 -2.06 7.58
C THR A 272 -8.96 -2.99 6.42
N GLY A 273 -8.57 -2.63 5.20
CA GLY A 273 -8.80 -3.44 4.00
C GLY A 273 -7.85 -4.61 3.83
N GLY A 274 -6.76 -4.63 4.60
CA GLY A 274 -5.76 -5.68 4.49
C GLY A 274 -4.73 -5.43 3.38
N GLY A 275 -4.57 -6.41 2.48
CA GLY A 275 -3.49 -6.40 1.49
C GLY A 275 -2.14 -6.68 2.16
N GLY A 276 -2.12 -7.71 3.03
CA GLY A 276 -0.95 -8.13 3.79
C GLY A 276 0.07 -8.92 2.97
N GLY A 277 -0.11 -9.03 1.65
CA GLY A 277 0.82 -9.68 0.75
C GLY A 277 1.69 -8.66 0.01
N MET A 278 3.01 -8.67 0.23
CA MET A 278 3.90 -7.80 -0.56
C MET A 278 3.88 -8.28 -2.02
N PRO A 279 3.53 -7.39 -2.98
CA PRO A 279 3.32 -7.82 -4.35
C PRO A 279 4.62 -7.94 -5.14
N LEU A 280 4.62 -8.88 -6.08
CA LEU A 280 5.56 -8.98 -7.20
C LEU A 280 4.81 -8.80 -8.52
N SER A 281 5.57 -8.54 -9.58
CA SER A 281 5.03 -8.49 -10.94
C SER A 281 5.85 -9.39 -11.86
N GLN A 282 5.18 -10.01 -12.83
CA GLN A 282 5.82 -10.85 -13.84
C GLN A 282 5.16 -10.63 -15.20
N GLU A 283 5.98 -10.63 -16.25
CA GLU A 283 5.52 -10.47 -17.62
C GLU A 283 5.04 -11.80 -18.18
N LEU A 284 3.92 -11.76 -18.92
CA LEU A 284 3.36 -12.88 -19.68
C LEU A 284 3.97 -12.96 -21.09
N PRO A 285 3.83 -14.10 -21.80
CA PRO A 285 4.38 -14.27 -23.14
C PRO A 285 3.96 -13.20 -24.15
N ASN A 286 2.75 -12.63 -24.01
CA ASN A 286 2.23 -11.55 -24.86
C ASN A 286 2.64 -10.13 -24.42
N GLY A 287 3.47 -10.00 -23.38
CA GLY A 287 3.94 -8.72 -22.85
C GLY A 287 3.01 -8.07 -21.83
N TRP A 288 1.88 -8.70 -21.49
CA TRP A 288 1.07 -8.22 -20.36
C TRP A 288 1.78 -8.48 -19.05
N MET A 289 1.41 -7.74 -18.00
CA MET A 289 2.00 -7.92 -16.67
C MET A 289 0.95 -8.43 -15.68
N ILE A 290 1.29 -9.50 -14.97
CA ILE A 290 0.53 -9.90 -13.78
C ILE A 290 1.24 -9.41 -12.51
N ARG A 291 0.52 -8.70 -11.67
CA ARG A 291 0.91 -8.34 -10.30
C ARG A 291 0.15 -9.21 -9.33
N PHE A 292 0.80 -9.69 -8.26
CA PHE A 292 0.17 -10.61 -7.31
C PHE A 292 0.88 -10.59 -5.94
N SER A 293 0.17 -10.94 -4.87
CA SER A 293 0.73 -11.11 -3.52
C SER A 293 1.67 -12.32 -3.48
N ALA A 294 2.96 -12.09 -3.16
CA ALA A 294 3.99 -13.12 -3.17
C ALA A 294 4.65 -13.37 -1.80
N VAL A 295 4.65 -12.38 -0.90
CA VAL A 295 5.29 -12.44 0.42
C VAL A 295 4.24 -12.15 1.48
N PRO A 296 3.73 -13.17 2.19
CA PRO A 296 2.74 -12.97 3.23
C PRO A 296 3.37 -12.23 4.42
N MET A 297 2.65 -11.23 4.93
CA MET A 297 3.00 -10.44 6.10
C MET A 297 2.06 -10.77 7.27
N PHE A 298 2.61 -10.73 8.46
CA PHE A 298 1.95 -11.06 9.70
C PHE A 298 2.12 -9.94 10.71
N ASP A 299 1.20 -9.83 11.66
CA ASP A 299 1.36 -8.97 12.83
C ASP A 299 2.38 -9.55 13.85
N ALA A 300 2.55 -8.90 14.98
CA ALA A 300 3.48 -9.31 16.02
C ALA A 300 3.10 -10.65 16.69
N GLU A 301 1.84 -11.05 16.60
CA GLU A 301 1.29 -12.32 17.10
C GLU A 301 1.25 -13.40 16.02
N MET A 302 1.93 -13.21 14.88
CA MET A 302 1.95 -14.13 13.74
C MET A 302 0.57 -14.38 13.11
N GLN A 303 -0.36 -13.41 13.21
CA GLN A 303 -1.62 -13.48 12.50
C GLN A 303 -1.49 -12.86 11.12
N HIS A 304 -2.11 -13.48 10.11
CA HIS A 304 -2.17 -12.89 8.78
C HIS A 304 -2.88 -11.54 8.78
N THR A 305 -2.33 -10.58 8.04
CA THR A 305 -2.90 -9.23 7.92
C THR A 305 -3.64 -9.00 6.60
N GLU A 306 -3.83 -10.05 5.80
CA GLU A 306 -4.42 -9.99 4.45
C GLU A 306 -5.87 -9.51 4.46
N PHE A 307 -6.69 -9.97 5.41
CA PHE A 307 -8.10 -9.56 5.49
C PHE A 307 -8.34 -8.29 6.30
N GLY A 308 -7.26 -7.64 6.74
CA GLY A 308 -7.30 -6.42 7.53
C GLY A 308 -7.05 -6.65 9.02
N VAL A 309 -6.90 -5.53 9.71
CA VAL A 309 -6.58 -5.47 11.13
C VAL A 309 -7.67 -4.67 11.84
N ALA A 310 -8.23 -5.25 12.90
CA ALA A 310 -9.26 -4.59 13.69
C ALA A 310 -8.68 -3.39 14.48
N PRO A 311 -9.43 -2.28 14.61
CA PRO A 311 -9.05 -1.16 15.46
C PRO A 311 -9.11 -1.55 16.96
N ASN A 312 -8.54 -0.72 17.84
CA ASN A 312 -8.72 -0.88 19.29
C ASN A 312 -10.15 -0.49 19.73
N ILE A 313 -10.75 0.47 19.02
CA ILE A 313 -12.11 0.94 19.28
C ILE A 313 -12.83 1.02 17.93
N GLU A 314 -13.77 0.12 17.70
CA GLU A 314 -14.57 0.10 16.48
C GLU A 314 -15.67 1.17 16.56
N VAL A 315 -15.72 2.03 15.55
CA VAL A 315 -16.71 3.10 15.39
C VAL A 315 -16.94 3.32 13.91
N HIS A 316 -18.19 3.53 13.52
CA HIS A 316 -18.58 3.83 12.15
C HIS A 316 -19.38 5.13 12.07
N ILE A 317 -19.37 5.75 10.89
CA ILE A 317 -20.25 6.87 10.57
C ILE A 317 -21.58 6.28 10.04
N SER A 318 -22.65 6.50 10.78
CA SER A 318 -24.00 6.10 10.34
C SER A 318 -24.49 7.00 9.19
N PRO A 319 -25.35 6.49 8.28
CA PRO A 319 -26.01 7.32 7.28
C PRO A 319 -26.79 8.51 7.84
N ASP A 320 -27.29 8.40 9.07
CA ASP A 320 -28.07 9.44 9.75
C ASP A 320 -27.19 10.43 10.54
N ASP A 321 -25.87 10.18 10.62
CA ASP A 321 -24.94 11.07 11.31
C ASP A 321 -24.82 12.40 10.56
N THR A 322 -24.78 13.50 11.30
CA THR A 322 -24.56 14.86 10.80
C THR A 322 -23.14 15.36 11.02
N ASP A 323 -22.28 14.51 11.60
CA ASP A 323 -20.91 14.81 11.95
C ASP A 323 -20.02 13.56 11.89
N ASP A 324 -18.69 13.76 11.98
CA ASP A 324 -17.70 12.68 11.97
C ASP A 324 -17.61 12.01 13.34
N THR A 325 -18.44 11.00 13.57
CA THR A 325 -18.53 10.23 14.82
C THR A 325 -17.19 9.61 15.21
N ILE A 326 -16.40 9.17 14.21
CA ILE A 326 -15.05 8.60 14.44
C ILE A 326 -14.11 9.69 14.98
N LEU A 327 -14.08 10.86 14.33
CA LEU A 327 -13.26 11.99 14.78
C LEU A 327 -13.68 12.49 16.16
N LEU A 328 -14.99 12.63 16.40
CA LEU A 328 -15.53 13.03 17.72
C LEU A 328 -15.10 12.04 18.82
N ARG A 329 -15.13 10.74 18.53
CA ARG A 329 -14.64 9.71 19.46
C ARG A 329 -13.15 9.87 19.76
N ALA A 330 -12.35 10.19 18.75
CA ALA A 330 -10.92 10.43 18.91
C ALA A 330 -10.62 11.69 19.72
N ILE A 331 -11.33 12.80 19.46
CA ILE A 331 -11.23 14.04 20.23
C ILE A 331 -11.51 13.77 21.71
N ASN A 332 -12.64 13.13 22.01
CA ASN A 332 -13.05 12.82 23.41
C ASN A 332 -12.08 11.86 24.11
N LYS A 333 -11.29 11.09 23.37
CA LYS A 333 -10.29 10.19 23.95
C LYS A 333 -9.03 10.96 24.36
N ILE A 334 -8.71 12.10 23.71
CA ILE A 334 -7.51 12.90 23.98
C ILE A 334 -7.76 13.93 25.09
N ILE A 335 -8.88 14.63 25.03
CA ILE A 335 -9.25 15.70 25.99
C ILE A 335 -10.32 15.24 26.95
#